data_9778e5a258cda16fb229c54b72f44c36
#
_entry.id   9778e5a258cda16fb229c54b72f44c36
#
_cell.length_a   1.000
_cell.length_b   1.000
_cell.length_c   1.000
_cell.angle_alpha   90.00
_cell.angle_beta   90.00
_cell.angle_gamma   90.00
#
_symmetry.space_group_name_H-M   'P 1'
#
loop_
_entity.id
_entity.type
_entity.pdbx_description
1 polymer ?
#
loop_
_entity_poly.entity_id
_entity_poly.type
_entity_poly.pdbx_seq_one_letter_code
_entity_poly.pdbx_strand_id
1 'polypeptide(L)'
;PGTLDIRTKKKEAILFIYVPLTIEDCEITINSENTGIVGGFISEKSVLTVRNSRVDVNAKNGCVVYFGGIVLEDCAIVQPKGVVFDKGCMSLAIDGEIVKGRLVIGKPNYAISVAGVAVTKDNCNDLSVIDGVSGIVKYDGITRTLTLENATIAPGKSTVGIFNADCNDLTINVIGENSISVALACIWAEKATTISGSGKLNLKSNVQDGIHLQQAPVTIENCSVYAEGTYGIKGVANESSQVVTVCNAHVEAYGKSGSVCQISGLVLDGSYVSAPENAAFDPVLQGIAVDGFLVKTNVVIAPDEKYGIMVNDVNVTSSNCKDLSVIDGVTGKVSFNPKTKVLILDGATIINRELFGSGIINSACEGLTIWLEGNNRITSDGGALVMDKPTTISGTGKLDLSCRDVYCVSIRGTALTIEDCEVAVKSKWCICGIDAQNNSLTVRDAVVRVEGENGAIINIDALVLEGCGVTEPVGAKFDAALRGVALDGALVKGKVVIGPV
;
A
#
# COMPACT_ATOMS: atom_id res chain seq x y z
N PRO A 1 -22.62 -25.32 -32.24
CA PRO A 1 -21.33 -25.74 -32.81
C PRO A 1 -21.33 -27.26 -33.00
N GLY A 2 -20.89 -27.74 -34.17
CA GLY A 2 -20.72 -29.17 -34.41
C GLY A 2 -19.44 -29.70 -33.79
N THR A 3 -19.41 -30.99 -33.41
CA THR A 3 -18.21 -31.66 -32.90
C THR A 3 -17.79 -32.74 -33.89
N LEU A 4 -16.47 -32.86 -34.14
CA LEU A 4 -15.88 -33.85 -35.01
C LEU A 4 -14.72 -34.54 -34.28
N ASP A 5 -14.79 -35.87 -34.11
CA ASP A 5 -13.71 -36.70 -33.54
C ASP A 5 -13.06 -37.55 -34.64
N ILE A 6 -11.79 -37.34 -34.89
CA ILE A 6 -11.01 -38.03 -35.92
C ILE A 6 -9.93 -38.87 -35.26
N ARG A 7 -9.92 -40.21 -35.59
CA ARG A 7 -8.89 -41.11 -35.10
C ARG A 7 -8.22 -41.84 -36.24
N THR A 8 -6.90 -41.77 -36.33
CA THR A 8 -6.13 -42.42 -37.41
C THR A 8 -4.94 -43.21 -36.82
N LYS A 9 -4.62 -44.33 -37.48
CA LYS A 9 -3.49 -45.17 -37.06
C LYS A 9 -2.26 -45.12 -37.97
N LYS A 10 -2.46 -44.93 -39.26
CA LYS A 10 -1.39 -45.05 -40.26
C LYS A 10 -1.23 -43.87 -41.21
N LYS A 11 -2.23 -42.99 -41.30
CA LYS A 11 -2.22 -41.85 -42.21
C LYS A 11 -2.50 -40.55 -41.45
N GLU A 12 -2.38 -39.44 -42.15
CA GLU A 12 -2.74 -38.10 -41.68
C GLU A 12 -4.27 -38.08 -41.31
N ALA A 13 -4.60 -37.29 -40.31
CA ALA A 13 -6.01 -37.15 -39.93
C ALA A 13 -6.76 -36.24 -40.90
N ILE A 14 -6.16 -35.08 -41.20
CA ILE A 14 -6.70 -34.15 -42.22
C ILE A 14 -5.56 -33.80 -43.18
N LEU A 15 -5.83 -33.95 -44.49
CA LEU A 15 -4.91 -33.59 -45.54
C LEU A 15 -5.55 -32.56 -46.48
N PHE A 16 -4.92 -31.40 -46.67
CA PHE A 16 -5.34 -30.38 -47.64
C PHE A 16 -4.15 -29.95 -48.50
N ILE A 17 -4.23 -30.14 -49.81
CA ILE A 17 -3.12 -29.98 -50.71
C ILE A 17 -3.43 -28.89 -51.73
N TYR A 18 -2.61 -27.82 -51.79
CA TYR A 18 -2.72 -26.69 -52.70
C TYR A 18 -4.06 -25.90 -52.58
N VAL A 19 -4.81 -26.09 -51.49
CA VAL A 19 -6.07 -25.40 -51.20
C VAL A 19 -6.03 -24.87 -49.76
N PRO A 20 -6.75 -23.81 -49.45
CA PRO A 20 -6.93 -23.40 -48.04
C PRO A 20 -7.87 -24.36 -47.33
N LEU A 21 -7.68 -24.53 -46.03
CA LEU A 21 -8.58 -25.20 -45.12
C LEU A 21 -9.09 -24.22 -44.09
N THR A 22 -10.43 -24.10 -43.98
CA THR A 22 -11.10 -23.29 -42.95
C THR A 22 -11.84 -24.21 -41.98
N ILE A 23 -11.58 -24.01 -40.68
CA ILE A 23 -12.29 -24.64 -39.57
C ILE A 23 -13.00 -23.51 -38.83
N GLU A 24 -14.35 -23.53 -38.86
CA GLU A 24 -15.19 -22.42 -38.39
C GLU A 24 -16.36 -22.94 -37.54
N ASP A 25 -16.63 -22.24 -36.42
CA ASP A 25 -17.79 -22.47 -35.54
C ASP A 25 -17.98 -23.93 -35.08
N CYS A 26 -16.85 -24.66 -34.85
CA CYS A 26 -16.92 -26.07 -34.48
C CYS A 26 -15.79 -26.50 -33.49
N GLU A 27 -15.94 -27.70 -32.97
CA GLU A 27 -14.90 -28.36 -32.16
C GLU A 27 -14.39 -29.59 -32.90
N ILE A 28 -13.08 -29.68 -33.10
CA ILE A 28 -12.43 -30.82 -33.72
C ILE A 28 -11.43 -31.45 -32.74
N THR A 29 -11.58 -32.71 -32.48
CA THR A 29 -10.61 -33.52 -31.73
C THR A 29 -9.94 -34.52 -32.67
N ILE A 30 -8.61 -34.50 -32.72
CA ILE A 30 -7.80 -35.36 -33.57
C ILE A 30 -6.88 -36.18 -32.68
N ASN A 31 -6.97 -37.50 -32.82
CA ASN A 31 -6.02 -38.45 -32.22
C ASN A 31 -5.37 -39.27 -33.35
N SER A 32 -4.11 -38.98 -33.64
CA SER A 32 -3.37 -39.60 -34.73
C SER A 32 -2.09 -40.27 -34.26
N GLU A 33 -1.89 -41.52 -34.63
CA GLU A 33 -0.60 -42.20 -34.45
C GLU A 33 0.45 -41.76 -35.47
N ASN A 34 0.08 -40.93 -36.44
CA ASN A 34 0.97 -40.33 -37.41
C ASN A 34 0.94 -38.80 -37.29
N THR A 35 0.51 -38.11 -38.30
CA THR A 35 0.36 -36.63 -38.32
C THR A 35 -1.09 -36.22 -38.15
N GLY A 36 -1.33 -35.05 -37.57
CA GLY A 36 -2.67 -34.50 -37.38
C GLY A 36 -3.19 -33.82 -38.66
N ILE A 37 -2.94 -32.52 -38.79
CA ILE A 37 -3.36 -31.71 -39.92
C ILE A 37 -2.16 -31.45 -40.84
N VAL A 38 -2.27 -31.77 -42.10
CA VAL A 38 -1.18 -31.69 -43.10
C VAL A 38 -1.58 -30.86 -44.29
N GLY A 39 -0.84 -29.84 -44.63
CA GLY A 39 -1.10 -28.99 -45.79
C GLY A 39 -0.58 -29.55 -47.14
N GLY A 40 0.10 -30.70 -47.11
CA GLY A 40 0.65 -31.41 -48.30
C GLY A 40 1.60 -30.58 -49.11
N PHE A 41 2.89 -30.87 -48.99
CA PHE A 41 4.03 -30.24 -49.64
C PHE A 41 4.05 -28.69 -49.53
N ILE A 42 5.26 -28.13 -49.56
CA ILE A 42 5.53 -26.72 -49.36
C ILE A 42 4.77 -25.84 -50.37
N SER A 43 3.58 -25.38 -50.04
CA SER A 43 2.76 -24.50 -50.91
C SER A 43 2.22 -23.34 -50.07
N GLU A 44 2.53 -22.13 -50.44
CA GLU A 44 1.94 -20.90 -49.88
C GLU A 44 0.42 -20.82 -50.03
N LYS A 45 -0.18 -21.68 -50.90
CA LYS A 45 -1.61 -21.75 -51.09
C LYS A 45 -2.34 -22.58 -50.02
N SER A 46 -1.65 -23.45 -49.32
CA SER A 46 -2.22 -24.29 -48.27
C SER A 46 -2.25 -23.53 -46.95
N VAL A 47 -3.17 -22.60 -46.78
CA VAL A 47 -3.37 -21.80 -45.56
C VAL A 47 -4.42 -22.48 -44.68
N LEU A 48 -4.08 -22.65 -43.38
CA LEU A 48 -5.04 -23.09 -42.38
C LEU A 48 -5.68 -21.87 -41.72
N THR A 49 -6.98 -21.73 -41.83
CA THR A 49 -7.76 -20.72 -41.09
C THR A 49 -8.56 -21.41 -39.99
N VAL A 50 -8.40 -20.96 -38.73
CA VAL A 50 -9.24 -21.42 -37.61
C VAL A 50 -9.98 -20.20 -37.08
N ARG A 51 -11.32 -20.24 -37.16
CA ARG A 51 -12.19 -19.14 -36.75
C ARG A 51 -13.21 -19.63 -35.72
N ASN A 52 -13.27 -18.94 -34.56
CA ASN A 52 -14.25 -19.21 -33.50
C ASN A 52 -14.42 -20.71 -33.20
N SER A 53 -13.33 -21.46 -33.22
CA SER A 53 -13.33 -22.93 -33.13
C SER A 53 -12.33 -23.45 -32.13
N ARG A 54 -12.53 -24.69 -31.68
CA ARG A 54 -11.57 -25.44 -30.92
C ARG A 54 -11.00 -26.59 -31.73
N VAL A 55 -9.69 -26.65 -31.86
CA VAL A 55 -8.97 -27.72 -32.57
C VAL A 55 -7.97 -28.33 -31.60
N ASP A 56 -8.22 -29.55 -31.15
CA ASP A 56 -7.38 -30.30 -30.20
C ASP A 56 -6.73 -31.47 -30.96
N VAL A 57 -5.44 -31.35 -31.22
CA VAL A 57 -4.69 -32.33 -32.01
C VAL A 57 -3.69 -33.03 -31.11
N ASN A 58 -3.80 -34.35 -31.02
CA ASN A 58 -2.80 -35.23 -30.42
C ASN A 58 -2.21 -36.11 -31.49
N ALA A 59 -0.93 -35.87 -31.89
CA ALA A 59 -0.29 -36.55 -33.00
C ALA A 59 1.19 -36.87 -32.74
N LYS A 60 1.63 -38.08 -33.06
CA LYS A 60 3.01 -38.56 -32.74
C LYS A 60 4.08 -37.91 -33.60
N ASN A 61 3.82 -37.62 -34.87
CA ASN A 61 4.82 -37.18 -35.84
C ASN A 61 4.70 -35.69 -36.21
N GLY A 62 3.68 -35.00 -35.75
CA GLY A 62 3.45 -33.57 -35.95
C GLY A 62 1.97 -33.23 -35.90
N CYS A 63 1.63 -32.19 -35.15
CA CYS A 63 0.25 -31.80 -34.95
C CYS A 63 -0.34 -31.06 -36.17
N VAL A 64 0.33 -30.00 -36.62
CA VAL A 64 -0.04 -29.20 -37.82
C VAL A 64 1.22 -28.92 -38.61
N VAL A 65 1.35 -29.53 -39.78
CA VAL A 65 2.62 -29.56 -40.52
C VAL A 65 2.48 -29.33 -42.02
N TYR A 66 3.51 -28.83 -42.63
CA TYR A 66 3.69 -28.70 -44.08
C TYR A 66 2.63 -27.84 -44.79
N PHE A 67 2.37 -26.65 -44.24
CA PHE A 67 1.35 -25.73 -44.78
C PHE A 67 1.93 -24.33 -44.98
N GLY A 68 1.28 -23.49 -45.81
CA GLY A 68 1.81 -22.20 -46.24
C GLY A 68 1.60 -21.06 -45.25
N GLY A 69 0.72 -21.20 -44.31
CA GLY A 69 0.43 -20.18 -43.30
C GLY A 69 -0.75 -20.50 -42.43
N ILE A 70 -0.88 -19.81 -41.31
CA ILE A 70 -2.01 -19.93 -40.40
C ILE A 70 -2.67 -18.57 -40.17
N VAL A 71 -3.99 -18.55 -40.16
CA VAL A 71 -4.84 -17.42 -39.78
C VAL A 71 -5.67 -17.87 -38.57
N LEU A 72 -5.58 -17.17 -37.48
CA LEU A 72 -6.35 -17.43 -36.26
C LEU A 72 -7.31 -16.24 -36.03
N GLU A 73 -8.59 -16.47 -36.17
CA GLU A 73 -9.64 -15.47 -35.96
C GLU A 73 -10.49 -15.88 -34.74
N ASP A 74 -10.51 -15.04 -33.72
CA ASP A 74 -11.11 -15.34 -32.41
C ASP A 74 -10.59 -16.65 -31.76
N CYS A 75 -9.39 -17.04 -32.16
CA CYS A 75 -8.65 -18.19 -31.65
C CYS A 75 -7.20 -17.84 -31.38
N ALA A 76 -6.55 -18.64 -30.57
CA ALA A 76 -5.09 -18.61 -30.35
C ALA A 76 -4.58 -20.03 -30.16
N ILE A 77 -3.27 -20.21 -30.28
CA ILE A 77 -2.65 -21.47 -29.85
C ILE A 77 -2.59 -21.44 -28.33
N VAL A 78 -3.36 -22.32 -27.67
CA VAL A 78 -3.56 -22.33 -26.22
C VAL A 78 -2.52 -23.24 -25.56
N GLN A 79 -2.11 -24.32 -26.25
CA GLN A 79 -1.18 -25.33 -25.73
C GLN A 79 -0.44 -26.03 -26.88
N PRO A 80 0.86 -26.28 -26.74
CA PRO A 80 1.77 -25.75 -25.70
C PRO A 80 2.07 -24.27 -25.90
N LYS A 81 2.63 -23.60 -24.87
CA LYS A 81 3.06 -22.20 -24.97
C LYS A 81 4.29 -22.06 -25.89
N GLY A 82 4.43 -20.89 -26.51
CA GLY A 82 5.59 -20.60 -27.37
C GLY A 82 5.52 -21.17 -28.78
N VAL A 83 4.42 -21.82 -29.17
CA VAL A 83 4.22 -22.30 -30.54
C VAL A 83 3.99 -21.14 -31.50
N VAL A 84 4.74 -21.13 -32.58
CA VAL A 84 4.62 -20.19 -33.67
C VAL A 84 4.55 -20.92 -35.02
N PHE A 85 4.05 -20.25 -36.06
CA PHE A 85 4.23 -20.75 -37.41
C PHE A 85 5.68 -20.50 -37.86
N ASP A 86 6.46 -21.56 -38.06
CA ASP A 86 7.82 -21.51 -38.50
C ASP A 86 7.89 -21.71 -40.01
N LYS A 87 8.38 -20.67 -40.73
CA LYS A 87 8.52 -20.69 -42.19
C LYS A 87 9.63 -21.64 -42.68
N GLY A 88 10.61 -21.97 -41.82
CA GLY A 88 11.70 -22.86 -42.16
C GLY A 88 11.26 -24.31 -42.30
N CYS A 89 10.40 -24.77 -41.38
CA CYS A 89 9.80 -26.10 -41.43
C CYS A 89 8.36 -26.12 -41.98
N MET A 90 7.81 -24.92 -42.31
CA MET A 90 6.42 -24.76 -42.80
C MET A 90 5.38 -25.45 -41.89
N SER A 91 5.53 -25.29 -40.60
CA SER A 91 4.78 -26.05 -39.59
C SER A 91 4.56 -25.21 -38.34
N LEU A 92 3.68 -25.65 -37.44
CA LEU A 92 3.65 -25.13 -36.07
C LEU A 92 4.79 -25.76 -35.28
N ALA A 93 5.67 -24.90 -34.74
CA ALA A 93 6.91 -25.29 -34.11
C ALA A 93 7.19 -24.49 -32.81
N ILE A 94 8.04 -25.03 -31.96
CA ILE A 94 8.67 -24.34 -30.83
C ILE A 94 10.18 -24.43 -31.07
N ASP A 95 10.88 -23.28 -31.04
CA ASP A 95 12.32 -23.19 -31.26
C ASP A 95 12.83 -23.95 -32.51
N GLY A 96 12.03 -23.92 -33.58
CA GLY A 96 12.33 -24.62 -34.87
C GLY A 96 11.95 -26.11 -34.90
N GLU A 97 11.52 -26.66 -33.78
CA GLU A 97 11.09 -28.09 -33.71
C GLU A 97 9.56 -28.24 -33.85
N ILE A 98 9.13 -29.10 -34.78
CA ILE A 98 7.71 -29.35 -35.02
C ILE A 98 7.00 -29.85 -33.76
N VAL A 99 5.85 -29.26 -33.46
CA VAL A 99 5.04 -29.66 -32.30
C VAL A 99 4.48 -31.08 -32.47
N LYS A 100 4.84 -31.96 -31.55
CA LYS A 100 4.39 -33.35 -31.43
C LYS A 100 3.64 -33.52 -30.10
N GLY A 101 2.85 -34.58 -30.01
CA GLY A 101 1.98 -34.82 -28.86
C GLY A 101 0.71 -34.01 -28.96
N ARG A 102 0.45 -33.09 -28.03
CA ARG A 102 -0.82 -32.35 -28.00
C ARG A 102 -0.64 -30.87 -28.36
N LEU A 103 -1.43 -30.42 -29.32
CA LEU A 103 -1.60 -29.01 -29.69
C LEU A 103 -3.07 -28.63 -29.54
N VAL A 104 -3.35 -27.50 -28.92
CA VAL A 104 -4.72 -26.97 -28.82
C VAL A 104 -4.74 -25.55 -29.40
N ILE A 105 -5.56 -25.35 -30.42
CA ILE A 105 -6.00 -24.04 -30.91
C ILE A 105 -7.41 -23.83 -30.40
N GLY A 106 -7.70 -22.69 -29.84
CA GLY A 106 -9.03 -22.40 -29.29
C GLY A 106 -9.13 -20.96 -28.81
N LYS A 107 -10.25 -20.63 -28.17
CA LYS A 107 -10.41 -19.30 -27.62
C LYS A 107 -9.36 -19.05 -26.54
N PRO A 108 -8.64 -17.93 -26.62
CA PRO A 108 -7.67 -17.60 -25.61
C PRO A 108 -8.38 -17.49 -24.26
N ASN A 109 -7.89 -18.22 -23.27
CA ASN A 109 -8.24 -17.95 -21.90
C ASN A 109 -7.24 -16.91 -21.36
N TYR A 110 -7.71 -16.06 -20.51
CA TYR A 110 -6.87 -15.01 -19.91
C TYR A 110 -6.01 -15.52 -18.74
N ALA A 111 -5.90 -16.85 -18.61
CA ALA A 111 -5.19 -17.54 -17.54
C ALA A 111 -5.65 -17.18 -16.11
N ILE A 112 -6.89 -16.72 -16.02
CA ILE A 112 -7.63 -16.53 -14.76
C ILE A 112 -8.92 -17.32 -14.79
N SER A 113 -9.42 -17.67 -13.61
CA SER A 113 -10.75 -18.27 -13.47
C SER A 113 -11.53 -17.60 -12.33
N VAL A 114 -12.84 -17.59 -12.47
CA VAL A 114 -13.80 -17.11 -11.46
C VAL A 114 -14.77 -18.25 -11.16
N ALA A 115 -14.96 -18.56 -9.89
CA ALA A 115 -15.80 -19.69 -9.45
C ALA A 115 -15.45 -21.03 -10.14
N GLY A 116 -14.15 -21.24 -10.45
CA GLY A 116 -13.64 -22.42 -11.15
C GLY A 116 -13.95 -22.47 -12.65
N VAL A 117 -14.49 -21.41 -13.25
CA VAL A 117 -14.72 -21.28 -14.68
C VAL A 117 -13.67 -20.36 -15.28
N ALA A 118 -13.01 -20.80 -16.36
CA ALA A 118 -12.01 -20.01 -17.06
C ALA A 118 -12.62 -18.73 -17.66
N VAL A 119 -11.91 -17.62 -17.49
CA VAL A 119 -12.27 -16.35 -18.15
C VAL A 119 -11.73 -16.36 -19.57
N THR A 120 -12.63 -16.18 -20.51
CA THR A 120 -12.38 -16.24 -21.95
C THR A 120 -12.93 -14.99 -22.63
N LYS A 121 -12.63 -14.82 -23.92
CA LYS A 121 -13.20 -13.72 -24.71
C LYS A 121 -14.74 -13.73 -24.74
N ASP A 122 -15.37 -14.90 -24.59
CA ASP A 122 -16.84 -15.02 -24.66
C ASP A 122 -17.54 -14.57 -23.39
N ASN A 123 -16.93 -14.77 -22.23
CA ASN A 123 -17.56 -14.45 -20.94
C ASN A 123 -16.92 -13.26 -20.21
N CYS A 124 -15.80 -12.73 -20.67
CA CYS A 124 -15.06 -11.69 -19.95
C CYS A 124 -15.86 -10.39 -19.71
N ASN A 125 -16.80 -10.07 -20.59
CA ASN A 125 -17.63 -8.87 -20.45
C ASN A 125 -18.71 -8.99 -19.36
N ASP A 126 -19.13 -10.23 -19.06
CA ASP A 126 -20.11 -10.51 -18.02
C ASP A 126 -19.87 -11.91 -17.45
N LEU A 127 -19.24 -11.96 -16.29
CA LEU A 127 -18.98 -13.21 -15.58
C LEU A 127 -20.12 -13.60 -14.63
N SER A 128 -21.17 -12.79 -14.52
CA SER A 128 -22.38 -13.13 -13.75
C SER A 128 -23.19 -14.27 -14.37
N VAL A 129 -22.89 -14.64 -15.62
CA VAL A 129 -23.41 -15.85 -16.28
C VAL A 129 -22.89 -17.15 -15.65
N ILE A 130 -21.85 -17.07 -14.82
CA ILE A 130 -21.29 -18.22 -14.10
C ILE A 130 -22.16 -18.53 -12.88
N ASP A 131 -22.51 -19.79 -12.71
CA ASP A 131 -23.32 -20.23 -11.56
C ASP A 131 -22.66 -19.85 -10.23
N GLY A 132 -23.43 -19.22 -9.35
CA GLY A 132 -22.95 -18.69 -8.08
C GLY A 132 -22.20 -17.38 -8.14
N VAL A 133 -22.22 -16.68 -9.30
CA VAL A 133 -21.67 -15.33 -9.46
C VAL A 133 -22.82 -14.33 -9.71
N SER A 134 -22.84 -13.23 -9.01
CA SER A 134 -23.82 -12.16 -9.16
C SER A 134 -23.21 -10.78 -8.95
N GLY A 135 -23.94 -9.71 -9.27
CA GLY A 135 -23.42 -8.36 -9.33
C GLY A 135 -22.66 -8.10 -10.64
N ILE A 136 -21.88 -7.04 -10.73
CA ILE A 136 -21.06 -6.76 -11.91
C ILE A 136 -19.68 -7.41 -11.71
N VAL A 137 -19.42 -8.45 -12.51
CA VAL A 137 -18.11 -9.11 -12.57
C VAL A 137 -17.69 -9.17 -14.03
N LYS A 138 -16.63 -8.47 -14.39
CA LYS A 138 -16.12 -8.41 -15.76
C LYS A 138 -14.60 -8.30 -15.80
N TYR A 139 -14.01 -8.79 -16.87
CA TYR A 139 -12.57 -8.75 -17.08
C TYR A 139 -12.19 -8.05 -18.37
N ASP A 140 -11.29 -7.09 -18.27
CA ASP A 140 -10.67 -6.43 -19.43
C ASP A 140 -9.28 -7.06 -19.67
N GLY A 141 -9.14 -7.76 -20.78
CA GLY A 141 -7.90 -8.44 -21.16
C GLY A 141 -6.79 -7.48 -21.60
N ILE A 142 -7.07 -6.22 -21.94
CA ILE A 142 -6.09 -5.21 -22.33
C ILE A 142 -5.43 -4.64 -21.08
N THR A 143 -6.24 -4.19 -20.14
CA THR A 143 -5.76 -3.62 -18.85
C THR A 143 -5.47 -4.69 -17.80
N ARG A 144 -5.83 -5.95 -18.08
CA ARG A 144 -5.73 -7.09 -17.13
C ARG A 144 -6.48 -6.82 -15.83
N THR A 145 -7.64 -6.18 -15.91
CA THR A 145 -8.43 -5.77 -14.77
C THR A 145 -9.69 -6.61 -14.64
N LEU A 146 -9.83 -7.31 -13.52
CA LEU A 146 -11.06 -7.97 -13.09
C LEU A 146 -11.83 -6.99 -12.19
N THR A 147 -12.94 -6.45 -12.67
CA THR A 147 -13.79 -5.54 -11.89
C THR A 147 -14.85 -6.33 -11.13
N LEU A 148 -14.95 -6.07 -9.84
CA LEU A 148 -16.00 -6.53 -8.93
C LEU A 148 -16.77 -5.30 -8.44
N GLU A 149 -18.05 -5.21 -8.77
CA GLU A 149 -18.90 -4.12 -8.30
C GLU A 149 -20.19 -4.70 -7.68
N ASN A 150 -20.32 -4.55 -6.36
CA ASN A 150 -21.40 -5.16 -5.58
C ASN A 150 -21.58 -6.65 -5.90
N ALA A 151 -20.46 -7.34 -6.05
CA ALA A 151 -20.40 -8.71 -6.55
C ALA A 151 -20.42 -9.73 -5.43
N THR A 152 -21.07 -10.86 -5.70
CA THR A 152 -21.01 -12.05 -4.85
C THR A 152 -20.53 -13.24 -5.68
N ILE A 153 -19.50 -13.94 -5.18
CA ILE A 153 -18.99 -15.18 -5.77
C ILE A 153 -19.15 -16.28 -4.72
N ALA A 154 -20.17 -17.13 -4.90
CA ALA A 154 -20.54 -18.18 -3.97
C ALA A 154 -21.01 -19.44 -4.71
N PRO A 155 -20.11 -20.10 -5.46
CA PRO A 155 -20.47 -21.33 -6.19
C PRO A 155 -20.80 -22.47 -5.23
N GLY A 156 -21.86 -23.21 -5.51
CA GLY A 156 -22.31 -24.35 -4.70
C GLY A 156 -21.38 -25.58 -4.72
N LYS A 157 -20.22 -25.48 -5.37
CA LYS A 157 -19.23 -26.56 -5.49
C LYS A 157 -17.90 -26.18 -4.84
N SER A 158 -17.09 -27.20 -4.48
CA SER A 158 -15.76 -26.98 -3.94
C SER A 158 -14.80 -26.47 -5.03
N THR A 159 -14.48 -25.19 -4.98
CA THR A 159 -13.58 -24.53 -5.95
C THR A 159 -12.90 -23.31 -5.34
N VAL A 160 -11.95 -22.74 -6.07
CA VAL A 160 -11.31 -21.44 -5.79
C VAL A 160 -12.24 -20.32 -6.28
N GLY A 161 -12.31 -19.23 -5.55
CA GLY A 161 -13.12 -18.07 -5.93
C GLY A 161 -12.55 -17.36 -7.15
N ILE A 162 -11.38 -16.76 -7.03
CA ILE A 162 -10.61 -16.17 -8.13
C ILE A 162 -9.23 -16.84 -8.16
N PHE A 163 -8.87 -17.41 -9.30
CA PHE A 163 -7.57 -18.04 -9.50
C PHE A 163 -6.80 -17.31 -10.60
N ASN A 164 -5.64 -16.77 -10.24
CA ASN A 164 -4.67 -16.20 -11.18
C ASN A 164 -3.56 -17.21 -11.45
N ALA A 165 -3.70 -17.98 -12.52
CA ALA A 165 -2.73 -19.03 -12.88
C ALA A 165 -1.50 -18.46 -13.62
N ASP A 166 -1.67 -17.48 -14.53
CA ASP A 166 -0.58 -16.99 -15.37
C ASP A 166 -0.86 -15.60 -15.97
N CYS A 167 -1.76 -14.82 -15.40
CA CYS A 167 -1.96 -13.42 -15.76
C CYS A 167 -0.99 -12.54 -14.97
N ASN A 168 0.08 -12.10 -15.61
CA ASN A 168 1.01 -11.16 -14.97
C ASN A 168 0.30 -9.83 -14.70
N ASP A 169 0.52 -9.27 -13.51
CA ASP A 169 -0.01 -7.97 -13.08
C ASP A 169 -1.55 -7.89 -13.17
N LEU A 170 -2.24 -8.95 -12.71
CA LEU A 170 -3.70 -8.93 -12.57
C LEU A 170 -4.11 -7.88 -11.56
N THR A 171 -5.01 -6.99 -11.93
CA THR A 171 -5.67 -6.06 -11.01
C THR A 171 -7.10 -6.53 -10.73
N ILE A 172 -7.45 -6.72 -9.45
CA ILE A 172 -8.82 -6.94 -8.99
C ILE A 172 -9.33 -5.60 -8.48
N ASN A 173 -10.15 -4.93 -9.29
CA ASN A 173 -10.72 -3.62 -8.97
C ASN A 173 -12.04 -3.79 -8.21
N VAL A 174 -12.08 -3.30 -6.97
CA VAL A 174 -13.17 -3.49 -6.01
C VAL A 174 -13.98 -2.21 -5.85
N ILE A 175 -15.27 -2.26 -6.19
CA ILE A 175 -16.20 -1.13 -6.12
C ILE A 175 -17.42 -1.55 -5.28
N GLY A 176 -17.82 -0.74 -4.30
CA GLY A 176 -18.94 -1.06 -3.40
C GLY A 176 -18.64 -2.25 -2.48
N GLU A 177 -19.66 -3.04 -2.13
CA GLU A 177 -19.55 -4.17 -1.20
C GLU A 177 -19.47 -5.49 -1.97
N ASN A 178 -18.36 -6.21 -1.83
CA ASN A 178 -18.13 -7.45 -2.57
C ASN A 178 -17.85 -8.62 -1.62
N SER A 179 -18.24 -9.82 -2.00
CA SER A 179 -18.03 -11.02 -1.21
C SER A 179 -17.64 -12.24 -2.05
N ILE A 180 -16.70 -13.00 -1.53
CA ILE A 180 -16.32 -14.31 -2.08
C ILE A 180 -16.41 -15.33 -0.95
N SER A 181 -17.30 -16.33 -1.12
CA SER A 181 -17.49 -17.38 -0.13
C SER A 181 -17.37 -18.75 -0.80
N VAL A 182 -16.29 -19.45 -0.51
CA VAL A 182 -15.91 -20.70 -1.19
C VAL A 182 -15.36 -21.74 -0.23
N ALA A 183 -15.24 -22.97 -0.67
CA ALA A 183 -14.63 -24.03 0.14
C ALA A 183 -13.09 -23.94 0.14
N LEU A 184 -12.49 -23.68 -1.02
CA LEU A 184 -11.04 -23.56 -1.16
C LEU A 184 -10.58 -22.10 -0.92
N ALA A 185 -9.47 -21.67 -1.49
CA ALA A 185 -9.02 -20.28 -1.34
C ALA A 185 -9.97 -19.32 -2.06
N CYS A 186 -10.27 -18.16 -1.40
CA CYS A 186 -11.08 -17.13 -2.07
C CYS A 186 -10.32 -16.49 -3.22
N ILE A 187 -9.04 -16.16 -2.99
CA ILE A 187 -8.11 -15.71 -4.04
C ILE A 187 -6.88 -16.61 -3.99
N TRP A 188 -6.50 -17.16 -5.13
CA TRP A 188 -5.27 -17.91 -5.31
C TRP A 188 -4.42 -17.27 -6.38
N ALA A 189 -3.24 -16.77 -6.00
CA ALA A 189 -2.33 -16.05 -6.86
C ALA A 189 -1.05 -16.84 -7.13
N GLU A 190 -0.83 -17.24 -8.41
CA GLU A 190 0.44 -17.79 -8.91
C GLU A 190 1.25 -16.75 -9.70
N LYS A 191 0.68 -15.57 -9.91
CA LYS A 191 1.31 -14.38 -10.51
C LYS A 191 0.96 -13.14 -9.71
N ALA A 192 1.77 -12.09 -9.89
CA ALA A 192 1.56 -10.82 -9.24
C ALA A 192 0.11 -10.35 -9.37
N THR A 193 -0.52 -10.07 -8.24
CA THR A 193 -1.94 -9.71 -8.17
C THR A 193 -2.09 -8.50 -7.28
N THR A 194 -2.80 -7.47 -7.79
CA THR A 194 -3.15 -6.27 -7.04
C THR A 194 -4.65 -6.27 -6.76
N ILE A 195 -5.03 -6.05 -5.51
CA ILE A 195 -6.42 -5.81 -5.10
C ILE A 195 -6.52 -4.31 -4.81
N SER A 196 -7.32 -3.58 -5.58
CA SER A 196 -7.41 -2.12 -5.46
C SER A 196 -8.83 -1.60 -5.67
N GLY A 197 -9.06 -0.32 -5.40
CA GLY A 197 -10.35 0.33 -5.61
C GLY A 197 -10.87 1.02 -4.35
N SER A 198 -12.11 1.53 -4.42
CA SER A 198 -12.71 2.27 -3.30
C SER A 198 -13.69 1.44 -2.47
N GLY A 199 -13.82 0.15 -2.77
CA GLY A 199 -14.82 -0.73 -2.16
C GLY A 199 -14.26 -1.62 -1.05
N LYS A 200 -15.14 -2.56 -0.64
CA LYS A 200 -14.82 -3.61 0.34
C LYS A 200 -14.89 -4.98 -0.31
N LEU A 201 -14.03 -5.88 0.12
CA LEU A 201 -13.95 -7.26 -0.34
C LEU A 201 -13.91 -8.21 0.87
N ASN A 202 -14.99 -8.94 1.08
CA ASN A 202 -15.12 -9.94 2.12
C ASN A 202 -14.78 -11.33 1.55
N LEU A 203 -13.74 -11.94 2.05
CA LEU A 203 -13.23 -13.24 1.63
C LEU A 203 -13.43 -14.25 2.75
N LYS A 204 -14.28 -15.26 2.51
CA LYS A 204 -14.54 -16.33 3.49
C LYS A 204 -14.31 -17.69 2.88
N SER A 205 -13.22 -18.33 3.30
CA SER A 205 -12.93 -19.71 2.97
C SER A 205 -13.41 -20.64 4.08
N ASN A 206 -14.11 -21.70 3.71
CA ASN A 206 -14.60 -22.68 4.69
C ASN A 206 -13.53 -23.70 5.10
N VAL A 207 -12.55 -24.00 4.24
CA VAL A 207 -11.57 -25.06 4.43
C VAL A 207 -10.12 -24.60 4.32
N GLN A 208 -9.83 -23.65 3.40
CA GLN A 208 -8.47 -23.20 3.12
C GLN A 208 -8.24 -21.73 3.53
N ASP A 209 -7.84 -20.89 2.60
CA ASP A 209 -7.27 -19.58 2.86
C ASP A 209 -8.18 -18.46 2.32
N GLY A 210 -8.23 -17.34 3.02
CA GLY A 210 -8.83 -16.13 2.45
C GLY A 210 -8.07 -15.71 1.20
N ILE A 211 -6.75 -15.53 1.32
CA ILE A 211 -5.84 -15.26 0.19
C ILE A 211 -4.67 -16.23 0.25
N HIS A 212 -4.44 -16.96 -0.85
CA HIS A 212 -3.33 -17.87 -1.03
C HIS A 212 -2.32 -17.34 -2.04
N LEU A 213 -1.05 -17.19 -1.62
CA LEU A 213 0.06 -16.81 -2.48
C LEU A 213 0.88 -18.06 -2.82
N GLN A 214 1.09 -18.30 -4.10
CA GLN A 214 1.97 -19.37 -4.57
C GLN A 214 3.03 -18.81 -5.50
N GLN A 215 4.22 -18.56 -4.95
CA GLN A 215 5.37 -18.01 -5.67
C GLN A 215 5.11 -16.63 -6.33
N ALA A 216 4.20 -15.85 -5.76
CA ALA A 216 3.80 -14.56 -6.32
C ALA A 216 3.52 -13.53 -5.23
N PRO A 217 3.80 -12.24 -5.47
CA PRO A 217 3.42 -11.16 -4.56
C PRO A 217 1.94 -10.79 -4.70
N VAL A 218 1.37 -10.29 -3.61
CA VAL A 218 0.04 -9.70 -3.58
C VAL A 218 0.12 -8.28 -3.00
N THR A 219 -0.45 -7.32 -3.72
CA THR A 219 -0.59 -5.93 -3.25
C THR A 219 -2.06 -5.65 -2.94
N ILE A 220 -2.33 -5.00 -1.81
CA ILE A 220 -3.66 -4.53 -1.42
C ILE A 220 -3.55 -3.03 -1.23
N GLU A 221 -4.30 -2.26 -2.01
CA GLU A 221 -4.15 -0.79 -2.01
C GLU A 221 -5.50 -0.06 -2.11
N ASN A 222 -5.63 1.02 -1.35
CA ASN A 222 -6.75 1.97 -1.42
C ASN A 222 -8.16 1.34 -1.25
N CYS A 223 -8.26 0.17 -0.64
CA CYS A 223 -9.52 -0.55 -0.43
C CYS A 223 -9.58 -1.20 0.95
N SER A 224 -10.70 -1.86 1.26
CA SER A 224 -10.85 -2.64 2.48
C SER A 224 -10.99 -4.13 2.14
N VAL A 225 -10.17 -4.99 2.76
CA VAL A 225 -10.19 -6.44 2.57
C VAL A 225 -10.34 -7.14 3.92
N TYR A 226 -11.32 -8.02 4.03
CA TYR A 226 -11.46 -8.96 5.14
C TYR A 226 -11.21 -10.37 4.63
N ALA A 227 -10.22 -11.07 5.18
CA ALA A 227 -9.80 -12.39 4.74
C ALA A 227 -9.90 -13.42 5.88
N GLU A 228 -10.88 -14.31 5.80
CA GLU A 228 -11.16 -15.35 6.80
C GLU A 228 -10.98 -16.74 6.21
N GLY A 229 -10.36 -17.66 7.00
CA GLY A 229 -10.22 -19.06 6.62
C GLY A 229 -9.56 -19.93 7.69
N THR A 230 -9.03 -21.08 7.29
CA THR A 230 -8.04 -21.81 8.10
C THR A 230 -6.80 -20.93 8.28
N TYR A 231 -6.45 -20.23 7.22
CA TYR A 231 -5.50 -19.12 7.22
C TYR A 231 -6.16 -17.89 6.60
N GLY A 232 -5.87 -16.69 7.12
CA GLY A 232 -6.38 -15.46 6.55
C GLY A 232 -5.67 -15.13 5.24
N ILE A 233 -4.38 -14.79 5.32
CA ILE A 233 -3.48 -14.58 4.18
C ILE A 233 -2.29 -15.52 4.37
N LYS A 234 -2.02 -16.36 3.38
CA LYS A 234 -1.02 -17.41 3.49
C LYS A 234 -0.20 -17.57 2.22
N GLY A 235 1.09 -17.71 2.39
CA GLY A 235 2.01 -18.16 1.36
C GLY A 235 2.37 -19.63 1.45
N VAL A 236 3.47 -20.02 0.81
CA VAL A 236 4.11 -21.34 0.90
C VAL A 236 5.44 -21.18 1.63
N ALA A 237 5.66 -21.96 2.66
CA ALA A 237 6.84 -21.83 3.49
C ALA A 237 8.15 -21.93 2.69
N ASN A 238 9.12 -21.08 3.05
CA ASN A 238 10.46 -21.00 2.45
C ASN A 238 10.53 -20.53 0.98
N GLU A 239 9.47 -19.95 0.46
CA GLU A 239 9.47 -19.29 -0.86
C GLU A 239 9.79 -17.79 -0.71
N SER A 240 10.65 -17.26 -1.58
CA SER A 240 11.19 -15.90 -1.46
C SER A 240 10.37 -14.79 -2.16
N SER A 241 9.44 -15.18 -3.03
CA SER A 241 8.69 -14.24 -3.90
C SER A 241 7.33 -13.80 -3.36
N GLN A 242 6.93 -14.30 -2.20
CA GLN A 242 5.59 -14.11 -1.64
C GLN A 242 5.54 -12.93 -0.68
N VAL A 243 5.71 -11.75 -1.23
CA VAL A 243 5.60 -10.50 -0.48
C VAL A 243 4.15 -10.03 -0.49
N VAL A 244 3.64 -9.67 0.69
CA VAL A 244 2.37 -8.96 0.84
C VAL A 244 2.68 -7.48 1.02
N THR A 245 2.14 -6.64 0.14
CA THR A 245 2.23 -5.18 0.25
C THR A 245 0.85 -4.62 0.60
N VAL A 246 0.77 -3.79 1.62
CA VAL A 246 -0.46 -3.06 1.98
C VAL A 246 -0.18 -1.57 1.90
N CYS A 247 -0.89 -0.89 0.99
CA CYS A 247 -0.68 0.52 0.68
C CYS A 247 -1.98 1.30 0.91
N ASN A 248 -2.01 2.19 1.90
CA ASN A 248 -3.18 3.01 2.26
C ASN A 248 -4.49 2.20 2.31
N ALA A 249 -4.46 0.98 2.82
CA ALA A 249 -5.58 0.05 2.79
C ALA A 249 -5.93 -0.47 4.19
N HIS A 250 -7.20 -0.84 4.38
CA HIS A 250 -7.65 -1.52 5.58
C HIS A 250 -7.73 -3.02 5.31
N VAL A 251 -6.93 -3.81 6.03
CA VAL A 251 -6.91 -5.27 5.89
C VAL A 251 -7.17 -5.91 7.24
N GLU A 252 -8.20 -6.76 7.29
CA GLU A 252 -8.45 -7.63 8.43
C GLU A 252 -8.19 -9.09 7.98
N ALA A 253 -7.32 -9.79 8.68
CA ALA A 253 -7.02 -11.19 8.39
C ALA A 253 -7.25 -12.04 9.62
N TYR A 254 -8.04 -13.10 9.46
CA TYR A 254 -8.32 -14.08 10.52
C TYR A 254 -8.08 -15.50 10.01
N GLY A 255 -7.28 -16.27 10.76
CA GLY A 255 -7.03 -17.65 10.47
C GLY A 255 -6.77 -18.48 11.73
N LYS A 256 -7.52 -19.57 11.91
CA LYS A 256 -7.40 -20.48 13.06
C LYS A 256 -6.00 -21.07 13.21
N SER A 257 -5.27 -21.22 12.11
CA SER A 257 -3.91 -21.76 12.06
C SER A 257 -2.84 -20.68 11.87
N GLY A 258 -3.23 -19.48 11.42
CA GLY A 258 -2.39 -18.30 11.25
C GLY A 258 -3.11 -17.23 10.46
N SER A 259 -3.11 -16.01 10.94
CA SER A 259 -3.85 -14.92 10.29
C SER A 259 -3.11 -14.36 9.08
N VAL A 260 -1.81 -14.06 9.22
CA VAL A 260 -0.91 -13.72 8.11
C VAL A 260 0.37 -14.52 8.32
N CYS A 261 0.65 -15.50 7.46
CA CYS A 261 1.77 -16.41 7.70
C CYS A 261 2.31 -17.07 6.42
N GLN A 262 3.50 -17.69 6.55
CA GLN A 262 4.22 -18.32 5.46
C GLN A 262 4.45 -17.39 4.26
N ILE A 263 4.61 -16.08 4.51
CA ILE A 263 4.97 -15.07 3.53
C ILE A 263 6.45 -14.71 3.66
N SER A 264 7.09 -14.32 2.58
CA SER A 264 8.52 -13.95 2.59
C SER A 264 8.78 -12.53 3.07
N GLY A 265 7.76 -11.67 3.06
CA GLY A 265 7.88 -10.28 3.50
C GLY A 265 6.52 -9.59 3.61
N LEU A 266 6.49 -8.57 4.46
CA LEU A 266 5.36 -7.64 4.58
C LEU A 266 5.88 -6.22 4.37
N VAL A 267 5.31 -5.52 3.40
CA VAL A 267 5.59 -4.10 3.13
C VAL A 267 4.36 -3.29 3.49
N LEU A 268 4.54 -2.30 4.36
CA LEU A 268 3.48 -1.38 4.78
C LEU A 268 3.82 0.01 4.26
N ASP A 269 3.03 0.50 3.31
CA ASP A 269 3.16 1.84 2.73
C ASP A 269 1.93 2.68 3.09
N GLY A 270 2.12 3.72 3.89
CA GLY A 270 1.01 4.49 4.44
C GLY A 270 0.01 3.64 5.23
N SER A 271 0.46 2.54 5.81
CA SER A 271 -0.32 1.58 6.59
C SER A 271 0.50 1.06 7.77
N TYR A 272 -0.15 0.54 8.80
CA TYR A 272 0.50 -0.06 9.97
C TYR A 272 -0.32 -1.21 10.56
N VAL A 273 0.31 -2.11 11.30
CA VAL A 273 -0.40 -3.16 12.04
C VAL A 273 -1.01 -2.52 13.29
N SER A 274 -2.33 -2.35 13.28
CA SER A 274 -3.06 -1.70 14.37
C SER A 274 -3.53 -2.67 15.46
N ALA A 275 -3.70 -3.95 15.12
CA ALA A 275 -4.07 -5.00 16.07
C ALA A 275 -3.54 -6.37 15.61
N PRO A 276 -3.22 -7.28 16.57
CA PRO A 276 -3.13 -7.01 18.02
C PRO A 276 -2.00 -6.06 18.37
N GLU A 277 -2.03 -5.51 19.58
CA GLU A 277 -0.98 -4.59 20.04
C GLU A 277 0.40 -5.27 20.01
N ASN A 278 1.43 -4.53 19.59
CA ASN A 278 2.81 -4.99 19.41
C ASN A 278 2.99 -6.12 18.36
N ALA A 279 1.98 -6.38 17.54
CA ALA A 279 2.15 -7.32 16.44
C ALA A 279 3.01 -6.70 15.33
N ALA A 280 3.95 -7.49 14.82
CA ALA A 280 4.82 -7.11 13.72
C ALA A 280 5.14 -8.30 12.84
N PHE A 281 5.67 -8.05 11.65
CA PHE A 281 6.19 -9.12 10.80
C PHE A 281 7.48 -9.70 11.39
N ASP A 282 7.48 -11.01 11.61
CA ASP A 282 8.64 -11.77 12.06
C ASP A 282 9.20 -12.56 10.86
N PRO A 283 10.43 -12.26 10.39
CA PRO A 283 11.00 -12.94 9.23
C PRO A 283 11.40 -14.40 9.50
N VAL A 284 11.60 -14.78 10.75
CA VAL A 284 11.91 -16.19 11.11
C VAL A 284 10.64 -17.03 11.10
N LEU A 285 9.54 -16.49 11.64
CA LEU A 285 8.24 -17.13 11.63
C LEU A 285 7.51 -16.95 10.29
N GLN A 286 8.03 -16.11 9.40
CA GLN A 286 7.46 -15.76 8.10
C GLN A 286 5.99 -15.28 8.21
N GLY A 287 5.69 -14.45 9.19
CA GLY A 287 4.32 -14.00 9.41
C GLY A 287 4.20 -12.92 10.48
N ILE A 288 2.98 -12.47 10.72
CA ILE A 288 2.71 -11.50 11.78
C ILE A 288 2.66 -12.24 13.12
N ALA A 289 3.51 -11.78 14.05
CA ALA A 289 3.70 -12.40 15.36
C ALA A 289 3.64 -11.38 16.50
N VAL A 290 3.36 -11.88 17.71
CA VAL A 290 3.46 -11.17 18.99
C VAL A 290 4.24 -12.07 19.94
N ASP A 291 5.23 -11.53 20.63
CA ASP A 291 6.04 -12.23 21.63
C ASP A 291 6.64 -13.57 21.11
N GLY A 292 7.02 -13.62 19.83
CA GLY A 292 7.60 -14.80 19.19
C GLY A 292 6.60 -15.88 18.78
N PHE A 293 5.29 -15.59 18.77
CA PHE A 293 4.25 -16.51 18.35
C PHE A 293 3.42 -15.93 17.21
N LEU A 294 3.14 -16.74 16.17
CA LEU A 294 2.25 -16.34 15.08
C LEU A 294 0.85 -15.99 15.60
N VAL A 295 0.32 -14.87 15.12
CA VAL A 295 -1.04 -14.43 15.45
C VAL A 295 -2.06 -15.35 14.79
N LYS A 296 -2.99 -15.88 15.61
CA LYS A 296 -4.13 -16.73 15.20
C LYS A 296 -5.49 -16.09 15.54
N THR A 297 -5.46 -14.85 15.99
CA THR A 297 -6.63 -13.99 16.20
C THR A 297 -6.68 -12.97 15.06
N ASN A 298 -7.63 -12.04 15.11
CA ASN A 298 -7.73 -11.02 14.09
C ASN A 298 -6.45 -10.16 14.02
N VAL A 299 -5.85 -10.06 12.84
CA VAL A 299 -4.81 -9.09 12.51
C VAL A 299 -5.47 -7.95 11.75
N VAL A 300 -5.26 -6.73 12.21
CA VAL A 300 -5.74 -5.54 11.52
C VAL A 300 -4.56 -4.70 11.06
N ILE A 301 -4.50 -4.44 9.77
CA ILE A 301 -3.62 -3.46 9.16
C ILE A 301 -4.51 -2.29 8.75
N ALA A 302 -4.20 -1.08 9.20
CA ALA A 302 -5.00 0.12 8.95
C ALA A 302 -4.18 1.19 8.23
N PRO A 303 -4.83 2.11 7.50
CA PRO A 303 -4.16 3.28 6.96
C PRO A 303 -3.51 4.11 8.06
N ASP A 304 -2.34 4.67 7.75
CA ASP A 304 -1.57 5.45 8.72
C ASP A 304 -2.11 6.88 8.80
N GLU A 305 -2.71 7.20 9.93
CA GLU A 305 -3.31 8.51 10.19
C GLU A 305 -2.22 9.53 10.57
N LYS A 306 -2.24 10.69 9.93
CA LYS A 306 -1.36 11.82 10.27
C LYS A 306 -2.03 12.74 11.27
N TYR A 307 -1.33 13.09 12.34
CA TYR A 307 -1.91 13.89 13.43
C TYR A 307 -1.65 15.39 13.31
N GLY A 308 -1.09 15.86 12.19
CA GLY A 308 -0.81 17.28 11.96
C GLY A 308 0.33 17.83 12.81
N ILE A 309 1.18 16.97 13.31
CA ILE A 309 2.41 17.29 14.03
C ILE A 309 3.58 16.68 13.27
N MET A 310 4.70 17.39 13.26
CA MET A 310 5.97 16.83 12.79
C MET A 310 7.02 16.93 13.91
N VAL A 311 7.84 15.92 14.03
CA VAL A 311 9.02 15.91 14.90
C VAL A 311 10.23 15.63 14.02
N ASN A 312 11.21 16.52 14.05
CA ASN A 312 12.39 16.44 13.18
C ASN A 312 12.04 16.28 11.69
N ASP A 313 11.08 17.07 11.21
CA ASP A 313 10.48 17.07 9.86
C ASP A 313 9.78 15.77 9.44
N VAL A 314 9.63 14.80 10.35
CA VAL A 314 8.89 13.56 10.12
C VAL A 314 7.47 13.67 10.69
N ASN A 315 6.45 13.32 9.90
CA ASN A 315 5.08 13.32 10.38
C ASN A 315 4.90 12.37 11.58
N VAL A 316 4.20 12.84 12.60
CA VAL A 316 3.68 11.99 13.66
C VAL A 316 2.41 11.33 13.16
N THR A 317 2.43 10.00 13.16
CA THR A 317 1.38 9.16 12.58
C THR A 317 0.99 8.03 13.51
N SER A 318 -0.04 7.28 13.15
CA SER A 318 -0.48 6.11 13.91
C SER A 318 0.63 5.04 14.06
N SER A 319 1.52 4.97 13.09
CA SER A 319 2.61 3.97 13.08
C SER A 319 3.77 4.32 14.02
N ASN A 320 4.04 5.60 14.25
CA ASN A 320 5.20 6.05 15.03
C ASN A 320 4.86 6.78 16.33
N CYS A 321 3.60 7.17 16.56
CA CYS A 321 3.22 8.04 17.70
C CYS A 321 3.56 7.45 19.08
N LYS A 322 3.67 6.14 19.23
CA LYS A 322 4.00 5.51 20.51
C LYS A 322 5.48 5.67 20.90
N ASP A 323 6.36 5.76 19.90
CA ASP A 323 7.80 5.95 20.09
C ASP A 323 8.38 6.74 18.92
N LEU A 324 8.62 8.02 19.13
CA LEU A 324 9.21 8.92 18.13
C LEU A 324 10.75 8.90 18.16
N SER A 325 11.37 8.15 19.07
CA SER A 325 12.82 7.96 19.07
C SER A 325 13.33 7.12 17.90
N VAL A 326 12.43 6.47 17.17
CA VAL A 326 12.73 5.81 15.89
C VAL A 326 13.08 6.80 14.78
N ILE A 327 12.77 8.09 14.95
CA ILE A 327 13.11 9.16 14.00
C ILE A 327 14.60 9.52 14.19
N ASP A 328 15.34 9.54 13.08
CA ASP A 328 16.76 9.92 13.13
C ASP A 328 16.93 11.33 13.75
N GLY A 329 17.92 11.49 14.59
CA GLY A 329 18.16 12.73 15.34
C GLY A 329 17.25 12.94 16.56
N VAL A 330 16.37 12.00 16.89
CA VAL A 330 15.51 12.02 18.10
C VAL A 330 16.02 10.97 19.10
N THR A 331 16.26 11.37 20.33
CA THR A 331 16.69 10.47 21.43
C THR A 331 15.94 10.81 22.71
N GLY A 332 15.98 9.91 23.70
CA GLY A 332 15.17 10.00 24.92
C GLY A 332 13.78 9.41 24.67
N LYS A 333 12.86 9.63 25.59
CA LYS A 333 11.48 9.14 25.45
C LYS A 333 10.62 10.23 24.84
N VAL A 334 10.19 10.02 23.61
CA VAL A 334 9.32 10.94 22.88
C VAL A 334 8.13 10.16 22.34
N SER A 335 6.92 10.54 22.70
CA SER A 335 5.69 9.86 22.27
C SER A 335 4.51 10.82 22.19
N PHE A 336 3.56 10.51 21.32
CA PHE A 336 2.33 11.29 21.18
C PHE A 336 1.10 10.44 21.45
N ASN A 337 0.20 10.95 22.26
CA ASN A 337 -1.10 10.33 22.48
C ASN A 337 -2.19 11.07 21.68
N PRO A 338 -2.73 10.49 20.61
CA PRO A 338 -3.71 11.18 19.76
C PRO A 338 -5.05 11.46 20.43
N LYS A 339 -5.43 10.68 21.48
CA LYS A 339 -6.70 10.87 22.18
C LYS A 339 -6.65 12.09 23.11
N THR A 340 -5.54 12.28 23.80
CA THR A 340 -5.35 13.41 24.74
C THR A 340 -4.64 14.59 24.07
N LYS A 341 -4.09 14.40 22.85
CA LYS A 341 -3.28 15.37 22.11
C LYS A 341 -2.03 15.84 22.89
N VAL A 342 -1.43 14.93 23.63
CA VAL A 342 -0.22 15.19 24.44
C VAL A 342 1.01 14.60 23.75
N LEU A 343 1.97 15.43 23.44
CA LEU A 343 3.33 15.07 23.03
C LEU A 343 4.22 15.08 24.25
N ILE A 344 4.68 13.93 24.69
CA ILE A 344 5.56 13.78 25.86
C ILE A 344 7.02 13.88 25.43
N LEU A 345 7.78 14.72 26.10
CA LEU A 345 9.23 14.81 26.03
C LEU A 345 9.80 14.47 27.42
N ASP A 346 10.49 13.33 27.56
CA ASP A 346 11.11 12.90 28.82
C ASP A 346 12.59 12.61 28.57
N GLY A 347 13.45 13.52 29.03
CA GLY A 347 14.88 13.50 28.77
C GLY A 347 15.21 13.52 27.27
N ALA A 348 14.36 14.16 26.46
CA ALA A 348 14.42 14.12 25.02
C ALA A 348 15.50 15.06 24.46
N THR A 349 16.16 14.60 23.41
CA THR A 349 17.03 15.44 22.58
C THR A 349 16.62 15.28 21.12
N ILE A 350 16.27 16.40 20.47
CA ILE A 350 15.89 16.48 19.06
C ILE A 350 16.91 17.36 18.35
N ILE A 351 17.60 16.82 17.35
CA ILE A 351 18.63 17.52 16.59
C ILE A 351 18.30 17.44 15.11
N ASN A 352 17.96 18.58 14.52
CA ASN A 352 17.78 18.73 13.09
C ASN A 352 18.90 19.57 12.50
N ARG A 353 19.73 18.97 11.64
CA ARG A 353 20.86 19.64 10.96
C ARG A 353 20.59 19.90 9.49
N GLU A 354 19.40 19.57 9.01
CA GLU A 354 19.00 19.87 7.64
C GLU A 354 18.81 21.39 7.48
N LEU A 355 19.19 21.91 6.32
CA LEU A 355 19.04 23.31 6.01
C LEU A 355 17.55 23.72 6.11
N PHE A 356 17.23 24.64 7.01
CA PHE A 356 15.86 25.03 7.39
C PHE A 356 15.03 23.94 8.08
N GLY A 357 15.65 22.82 8.48
CA GLY A 357 14.97 21.74 9.20
C GLY A 357 14.45 22.20 10.56
N SER A 358 13.25 21.74 10.93
CA SER A 358 12.56 22.15 12.16
C SER A 358 12.54 21.04 13.20
N GLY A 359 12.51 21.45 14.48
CA GLY A 359 12.45 20.49 15.60
C GLY A 359 11.06 19.89 15.77
N ILE A 360 10.07 20.74 16.14
CA ILE A 360 8.66 20.35 16.27
C ILE A 360 7.82 21.36 15.51
N ILE A 361 6.91 20.85 14.68
CA ILE A 361 5.92 21.65 13.95
C ILE A 361 4.53 21.18 14.36
N ASN A 362 3.68 22.10 14.81
CA ASN A 362 2.23 21.86 14.95
C ASN A 362 1.48 22.57 13.81
N SER A 363 1.20 21.83 12.75
CA SER A 363 0.53 22.38 11.56
C SER A 363 -1.00 22.26 11.60
N ALA A 364 -1.56 21.25 12.29
CA ALA A 364 -2.99 20.97 12.25
C ALA A 364 -3.58 20.40 13.56
N CYS A 365 -2.78 20.11 14.58
CA CYS A 365 -3.28 19.58 15.85
C CYS A 365 -3.82 20.69 16.73
N GLU A 366 -5.15 20.88 16.74
CA GLU A 366 -5.82 21.85 17.63
C GLU A 366 -5.67 21.43 19.09
N GLY A 367 -5.08 22.31 19.93
CA GLY A 367 -4.91 22.09 21.37
C GLY A 367 -3.83 21.08 21.72
N LEU A 368 -2.73 21.05 20.98
CA LEU A 368 -1.54 20.26 21.31
C LEU A 368 -0.96 20.69 22.66
N THR A 369 -0.69 19.73 23.54
CA THR A 369 0.13 19.93 24.72
C THR A 369 1.47 19.24 24.56
N ILE A 370 2.57 19.98 24.70
CA ILE A 370 3.92 19.44 24.81
C ILE A 370 4.23 19.31 26.30
N TRP A 371 4.19 18.06 26.80
CA TRP A 371 4.41 17.75 28.20
C TRP A 371 5.88 17.44 28.48
N LEU A 372 6.46 18.17 29.42
CA LEU A 372 7.89 18.09 29.74
C LEU A 372 8.14 17.29 31.02
N GLU A 373 8.96 16.26 30.94
CA GLU A 373 9.56 15.55 32.07
C GLU A 373 11.10 15.57 31.92
N GLY A 374 11.80 15.81 33.05
CA GLY A 374 13.27 15.89 33.03
C GLY A 374 13.83 17.07 32.21
N ASN A 375 15.02 16.90 31.66
CA ASN A 375 15.70 17.93 30.87
C ASN A 375 15.60 17.60 29.38
N ASN A 376 14.96 18.48 28.60
CA ASN A 376 14.73 18.28 27.17
C ASN A 376 15.48 19.34 26.37
N ARG A 377 15.91 18.98 25.16
CA ARG A 377 16.65 19.86 24.29
C ARG A 377 16.21 19.72 22.84
N ILE A 378 16.00 20.85 22.17
CA ILE A 378 15.75 20.89 20.71
C ILE A 378 16.78 21.84 20.09
N THR A 379 17.53 21.33 19.12
CA THR A 379 18.49 22.12 18.33
C THR A 379 18.18 21.93 16.86
N SER A 380 17.98 23.02 16.13
CA SER A 380 17.66 22.97 14.70
C SER A 380 18.35 24.07 13.92
N ASP A 381 18.59 23.86 12.64
CA ASP A 381 19.06 24.91 11.74
C ASP A 381 17.90 25.82 11.29
N GLY A 382 16.66 25.31 11.26
CA GLY A 382 15.42 26.06 11.14
C GLY A 382 14.78 26.40 12.50
N GLY A 383 13.46 26.46 12.58
CA GLY A 383 12.74 26.74 13.83
C GLY A 383 12.75 25.54 14.78
N ALA A 384 13.09 25.75 16.06
CA ALA A 384 12.98 24.66 17.04
C ALA A 384 11.51 24.29 17.30
N LEU A 385 10.64 25.32 17.41
CA LEU A 385 9.19 25.12 17.52
C LEU A 385 8.47 26.03 16.50
N VAL A 386 7.59 25.46 15.71
CA VAL A 386 6.78 26.15 14.72
C VAL A 386 5.31 25.81 14.95
N MET A 387 4.50 26.80 15.27
CA MET A 387 3.09 26.60 15.63
C MET A 387 2.15 27.36 14.71
N ASP A 388 1.33 26.63 13.97
CA ASP A 388 0.21 27.14 13.16
C ASP A 388 -1.14 26.91 13.90
N LYS A 389 -1.11 26.20 15.04
CA LYS A 389 -2.26 25.90 15.88
C LYS A 389 -1.97 26.14 17.36
N PRO A 390 -2.99 26.41 18.18
CA PRO A 390 -2.80 26.64 19.60
C PRO A 390 -2.03 25.50 20.25
N THR A 391 -0.95 25.87 20.96
CA THR A 391 -0.04 24.90 21.57
C THR A 391 0.27 25.33 23.01
N THR A 392 0.23 24.36 23.93
CA THR A 392 0.64 24.54 25.33
C THR A 392 1.93 23.76 25.57
N ILE A 393 2.90 24.36 26.23
CA ILE A 393 4.08 23.71 26.80
C ILE A 393 3.88 23.68 28.30
N SER A 394 3.84 22.50 28.89
CA SER A 394 3.55 22.30 30.32
C SER A 394 4.35 21.13 30.89
N GLY A 395 4.35 20.98 32.23
CA GLY A 395 4.98 19.84 32.91
C GLY A 395 6.00 20.27 33.95
N THR A 396 6.67 19.29 34.57
CA THR A 396 7.65 19.55 35.67
C THR A 396 9.08 19.66 35.16
N GLY A 397 9.28 19.52 33.86
CA GLY A 397 10.58 19.48 33.22
C GLY A 397 11.09 20.83 32.70
N LYS A 398 12.23 20.75 32.02
CA LYS A 398 12.86 21.88 31.35
C LYS A 398 12.97 21.64 29.84
N LEU A 399 12.92 22.71 29.05
CA LEU A 399 13.11 22.68 27.61
C LEU A 399 14.11 23.75 27.16
N ASP A 400 15.25 23.30 26.64
CA ASP A 400 16.27 24.16 26.03
C ASP A 400 16.09 24.17 24.51
N LEU A 401 15.82 25.35 23.94
CA LEU A 401 15.65 25.57 22.51
C LEU A 401 16.80 26.38 21.94
N SER A 402 17.39 25.89 20.86
CA SER A 402 18.44 26.61 20.15
C SER A 402 18.33 26.48 18.64
N CYS A 403 18.51 27.60 17.95
CA CYS A 403 18.49 27.67 16.49
C CYS A 403 19.65 28.50 15.98
N ARG A 404 20.04 28.26 14.72
CA ARG A 404 21.21 28.91 14.17
C ARG A 404 20.96 30.35 13.71
N ASP A 405 20.09 30.57 12.75
CA ASP A 405 19.97 31.85 12.04
C ASP A 405 18.53 32.29 11.76
N VAL A 406 17.52 31.65 12.37
CA VAL A 406 16.10 31.88 12.13
C VAL A 406 15.32 32.12 13.43
N TYR A 407 14.01 32.32 13.32
CA TYR A 407 13.10 32.41 14.46
C TYR A 407 13.03 31.06 15.18
N CYS A 408 13.52 31.01 16.42
CA CYS A 408 13.62 29.74 17.16
C CYS A 408 12.26 29.20 17.56
N VAL A 409 11.38 30.07 18.01
CA VAL A 409 9.99 29.77 18.33
C VAL A 409 9.13 30.66 17.46
N SER A 410 8.42 30.08 16.50
CA SER A 410 7.55 30.78 15.55
C SER A 410 6.09 30.56 15.88
N ILE A 411 5.37 31.65 16.17
CA ILE A 411 3.91 31.67 16.42
C ILE A 411 3.26 32.24 15.16
N ARG A 412 2.46 31.46 14.46
CA ARG A 412 1.89 31.84 13.15
C ARG A 412 0.38 31.95 13.23
N GLY A 413 -0.11 33.17 13.53
CA GLY A 413 -1.54 33.46 13.63
C GLY A 413 -2.28 32.68 14.73
N THR A 414 -1.60 32.32 15.82
CA THR A 414 -2.11 31.42 16.84
C THR A 414 -1.62 31.81 18.25
N ALA A 415 -1.90 30.96 19.25
CA ALA A 415 -1.50 31.16 20.64
C ALA A 415 -0.47 30.11 21.09
N LEU A 416 0.56 30.56 21.79
CA LEU A 416 1.46 29.72 22.57
C LEU A 416 1.24 29.99 24.07
N THR A 417 1.00 28.92 24.86
CA THR A 417 0.97 28.98 26.31
C THR A 417 2.17 28.22 26.88
N ILE A 418 2.85 28.78 27.86
CA ILE A 418 3.93 28.14 28.62
C ILE A 418 3.51 28.18 30.09
N GLU A 419 3.32 27.01 30.67
CA GLU A 419 2.80 26.91 32.03
C GLU A 419 3.47 25.80 32.84
N ASP A 420 3.64 26.03 34.14
CA ASP A 420 4.17 25.06 35.12
C ASP A 420 5.54 24.43 34.76
N CYS A 421 6.37 25.10 33.95
CA CYS A 421 7.63 24.55 33.47
C CYS A 421 8.72 25.61 33.31
N GLU A 422 9.91 25.18 32.90
CA GLU A 422 11.03 26.06 32.55
C GLU A 422 11.39 25.93 31.08
N VAL A 423 11.41 27.05 30.36
CA VAL A 423 11.78 27.10 28.93
C VAL A 423 12.92 28.10 28.72
N ALA A 424 14.00 27.68 28.11
CA ALA A 424 15.13 28.53 27.71
C ALA A 424 15.24 28.55 26.19
N VAL A 425 15.37 29.76 25.61
CA VAL A 425 15.47 29.96 24.15
C VAL A 425 16.70 30.81 23.84
N LYS A 426 17.57 30.25 23.01
CA LYS A 426 18.78 30.95 22.56
C LYS A 426 18.91 30.93 21.04
N SER A 427 18.88 32.14 20.43
CA SER A 427 18.97 32.31 18.98
C SER A 427 19.22 33.77 18.62
N LYS A 428 19.32 34.12 17.34
CA LYS A 428 19.28 35.51 16.88
C LYS A 428 17.92 36.16 17.11
N TRP A 429 16.83 35.44 16.79
CA TRP A 429 15.45 35.81 17.09
C TRP A 429 14.78 34.68 17.84
N CYS A 430 14.38 34.91 19.05
CA CYS A 430 13.98 33.81 19.92
C CYS A 430 12.49 33.47 19.80
N ILE A 431 11.59 34.28 20.36
CA ILE A 431 10.14 34.05 20.26
C ILE A 431 9.56 35.13 19.34
N CYS A 432 9.01 34.72 18.23
CA CYS A 432 8.57 35.62 17.18
C CYS A 432 7.18 35.26 16.66
N GLY A 433 6.29 36.26 16.61
CA GLY A 433 5.06 36.16 15.82
C GLY A 433 5.41 36.32 14.32
N ILE A 434 4.89 35.40 13.55
CA ILE A 434 4.99 35.39 12.09
C ILE A 434 3.58 35.64 11.54
N ASP A 435 3.49 36.40 10.45
CA ASP A 435 2.24 36.91 9.91
C ASP A 435 1.60 38.06 10.71
N ALA A 436 0.55 38.64 10.16
CA ALA A 436 0.17 39.98 10.58
C ALA A 436 -0.64 40.09 11.88
N GLN A 437 -1.35 39.05 12.32
CA GLN A 437 -2.31 39.12 13.43
C GLN A 437 -2.51 37.81 14.20
N ASN A 438 -3.00 37.93 15.45
CA ASN A 438 -3.37 36.84 16.37
C ASN A 438 -2.20 36.05 16.94
N ASN A 439 -0.99 36.57 16.95
CA ASN A 439 0.14 35.95 17.60
C ASN A 439 0.14 36.29 19.10
N SER A 440 -0.14 35.33 19.97
CA SER A 440 -0.17 35.56 21.41
C SER A 440 0.74 34.62 22.17
N LEU A 441 1.38 35.14 23.22
CA LEU A 441 2.16 34.39 24.18
C LEU A 441 1.52 34.54 25.57
N THR A 442 1.20 33.43 26.22
CA THR A 442 0.79 33.37 27.63
C THR A 442 1.87 32.65 28.42
N VAL A 443 2.29 33.24 29.54
CA VAL A 443 3.20 32.61 30.51
C VAL A 443 2.49 32.57 31.86
N ARG A 444 2.28 31.34 32.37
CA ARG A 444 1.55 31.10 33.61
C ARG A 444 2.43 30.26 34.56
N ASP A 445 2.68 30.75 35.77
CA ASP A 445 3.43 30.04 36.81
C ASP A 445 4.69 29.33 36.29
N ALA A 446 5.38 29.93 35.33
CA ALA A 446 6.48 29.34 34.58
C ALA A 446 7.72 30.27 34.56
N VAL A 447 8.86 29.68 34.18
CA VAL A 447 10.08 30.44 33.97
C VAL A 447 10.48 30.42 32.48
N VAL A 448 10.53 31.58 31.86
CA VAL A 448 10.93 31.70 30.44
C VAL A 448 12.19 32.56 30.36
N ARG A 449 13.29 31.97 29.88
CA ARG A 449 14.58 32.64 29.67
C ARG A 449 14.87 32.76 28.19
N VAL A 450 14.98 33.96 27.70
CA VAL A 450 15.19 34.22 26.28
C VAL A 450 16.48 35.01 26.10
N GLU A 451 17.36 34.57 25.19
CA GLU A 451 18.61 35.27 24.87
C GLU A 451 18.68 35.45 23.33
N GLY A 452 18.24 36.63 22.85
CA GLY A 452 18.10 36.93 21.42
C GLY A 452 18.97 38.11 20.97
N GLU A 453 19.95 37.87 20.09
CA GLU A 453 20.85 38.91 19.58
C GLU A 453 20.14 40.08 18.88
N ASN A 454 19.10 39.77 18.10
CA ASN A 454 18.33 40.73 17.32
C ASN A 454 16.92 41.04 17.88
N GLY A 455 16.40 40.16 18.72
CA GLY A 455 15.12 40.32 19.40
C GLY A 455 14.79 39.13 20.27
N ALA A 456 14.37 39.38 21.50
CA ALA A 456 14.05 38.34 22.47
C ALA A 456 12.60 37.84 22.27
N ILE A 457 11.61 38.74 22.43
CA ILE A 457 10.18 38.43 22.22
C ILE A 457 9.62 39.58 21.34
N ILE A 458 9.27 39.27 20.10
CA ILE A 458 8.94 40.28 19.09
C ILE A 458 7.75 39.82 18.21
N ASN A 459 7.13 40.81 17.57
CA ASN A 459 6.03 40.63 16.61
C ASN A 459 4.82 39.87 17.16
N ILE A 460 4.61 39.82 18.49
CA ILE A 460 3.42 39.26 19.11
C ILE A 460 2.36 40.35 19.34
N ASP A 461 1.09 39.98 19.25
CA ASP A 461 -0.03 40.93 19.43
C ASP A 461 -0.45 41.06 20.90
N ALA A 462 -0.16 40.01 21.69
CA ALA A 462 -0.46 39.97 23.12
C ALA A 462 0.59 39.17 23.89
N LEU A 463 0.96 39.67 25.07
CA LEU A 463 1.68 38.96 26.11
C LEU A 463 0.82 38.94 27.37
N VAL A 464 0.40 37.75 27.79
CA VAL A 464 -0.37 37.54 29.03
C VAL A 464 0.55 36.92 30.08
N LEU A 465 0.65 37.52 31.25
CA LEU A 465 1.48 37.05 32.35
C LEU A 465 0.56 36.75 33.56
N GLU A 466 0.50 35.49 33.97
CA GLU A 466 -0.31 35.03 35.10
C GLU A 466 0.62 34.41 36.16
N GLY A 467 0.64 34.96 37.35
CA GLY A 467 1.60 34.55 38.38
C GLY A 467 3.06 34.87 38.03
N CYS A 468 3.30 35.58 36.94
CA CYS A 468 4.63 35.89 36.40
C CYS A 468 4.77 37.36 36.06
N GLY A 469 6.04 37.83 35.97
CA GLY A 469 6.39 39.15 35.48
C GLY A 469 7.69 39.12 34.69
N VAL A 470 7.96 40.20 33.92
CA VAL A 470 9.29 40.40 33.34
C VAL A 470 10.25 40.84 34.44
N THR A 471 11.17 39.92 34.84
CA THR A 471 12.12 40.17 35.93
C THR A 471 13.47 40.70 35.45
N GLU A 472 13.82 40.45 34.19
CA GLU A 472 15.02 40.98 33.55
C GLU A 472 14.73 41.30 32.09
N PRO A 473 15.23 42.48 31.58
CA PRO A 473 15.82 43.56 32.36
C PRO A 473 14.75 44.29 33.19
N VAL A 474 15.19 44.82 34.33
CA VAL A 474 14.30 45.56 35.24
C VAL A 474 13.63 46.73 34.51
N GLY A 475 12.30 46.85 34.62
CA GLY A 475 11.50 47.87 33.95
C GLY A 475 11.03 47.52 32.54
N ALA A 476 11.48 46.42 31.97
CA ALA A 476 10.97 45.97 30.71
C ALA A 476 9.52 45.46 30.84
N LYS A 477 8.71 45.73 29.81
CA LYS A 477 7.29 45.31 29.77
C LYS A 477 6.85 45.09 28.31
N PHE A 478 5.72 44.45 28.14
CA PHE A 478 5.10 44.38 26.80
C PHE A 478 4.67 45.73 26.31
N ASP A 479 5.07 46.06 25.10
CA ASP A 479 4.66 47.27 24.37
C ASP A 479 3.86 46.85 23.15
N ALA A 480 2.56 47.20 23.15
CA ALA A 480 1.64 46.84 22.09
C ALA A 480 1.93 47.54 20.76
N ALA A 481 2.49 48.74 20.79
CA ALA A 481 2.87 49.47 19.60
C ALA A 481 4.11 48.89 18.91
N LEU A 482 5.05 48.38 19.71
CA LEU A 482 6.25 47.70 19.25
C LEU A 482 6.03 46.19 19.06
N ARG A 483 4.86 45.69 19.50
CA ARG A 483 4.47 44.27 19.42
C ARG A 483 5.50 43.33 20.06
N GLY A 484 6.03 43.68 21.23
CA GLY A 484 7.04 42.86 21.88
C GLY A 484 7.46 43.38 23.26
N VAL A 485 8.40 42.71 23.88
CA VAL A 485 8.97 43.17 25.16
C VAL A 485 9.94 44.31 24.90
N ALA A 486 9.68 45.43 25.51
CA ALA A 486 10.43 46.66 25.31
C ALA A 486 10.93 47.27 26.63
N LEU A 487 12.02 48.03 26.57
CA LEU A 487 12.57 48.87 27.62
C LEU A 487 12.91 50.25 27.01
N ASP A 488 12.52 51.34 27.70
CA ASP A 488 12.80 52.68 27.29
C ASP A 488 12.39 53.00 25.82
N GLY A 489 11.27 52.41 25.37
CA GLY A 489 10.73 52.65 24.02
C GLY A 489 11.40 51.89 22.89
N ALA A 490 12.22 50.89 23.19
CA ALA A 490 12.88 50.02 22.21
C ALA A 490 12.71 48.55 22.57
N LEU A 491 12.55 47.71 21.53
CA LEU A 491 12.49 46.25 21.73
C LEU A 491 13.77 45.73 22.39
N VAL A 492 13.61 44.85 23.39
CA VAL A 492 14.74 44.27 24.10
C VAL A 492 15.51 43.30 23.22
N LYS A 493 16.78 43.61 23.05
CA LYS A 493 17.77 42.68 22.48
C LYS A 493 18.61 42.09 23.62
N GLY A 494 19.06 40.88 23.45
CA GLY A 494 19.79 40.15 24.52
C GLY A 494 18.85 39.39 25.43
N LYS A 495 19.05 39.50 26.72
CA LYS A 495 18.39 38.67 27.73
C LYS A 495 17.05 39.25 28.17
N VAL A 496 16.01 38.41 28.15
CA VAL A 496 14.71 38.63 28.82
C VAL A 496 14.42 37.42 29.71
N VAL A 497 14.00 37.70 30.94
CA VAL A 497 13.53 36.66 31.87
C VAL A 497 12.12 37.01 32.31
N ILE A 498 11.22 36.06 32.14
CA ILE A 498 9.87 36.05 32.72
C ILE A 498 9.87 34.97 33.79
N GLY A 499 9.39 35.30 34.99
CA GLY A 499 9.34 34.36 36.10
C GLY A 499 8.35 34.79 37.16
N PRO A 500 8.16 33.96 38.21
CA PRO A 500 7.23 34.23 39.30
C PRO A 500 7.51 35.58 39.97
N VAL A 501 6.44 36.31 40.34
CA VAL A 501 6.49 37.64 41.01
C VAL A 501 5.64 37.63 42.28
#